data_6d43deda982311891a0e205b6a2820cf
#
_entry.id   6d43deda982311891a0e205b6a2820cf
#
_cell.length_a   1.000
_cell.length_b   1.000
_cell.length_c   1.000
_cell.angle_alpha   90.00
_cell.angle_beta   90.00
_cell.angle_gamma   90.00
#
_symmetry.space_group_name_H-M   'P 1'
#
loop_
_entity.id
_entity.type
_entity.pdbx_description
1 polymer ?
#
loop_
_entity_poly.entity_id
_entity_poly.type
_entity_poly.pdbx_seq_one_letter_code
_entity_poly.pdbx_strand_id
1 'polypeptide(L)'
;MDSTEPAEAKGSVYYLNFKPEADEGWQALAKEYTELTGVPVQVVTAASGTYEETLTAEMDKSSMPTLFQCGNEASLATWGDYCLDLKDTDVYKEMNTDDFNLFGENGEVYCIAYCYESYGLIVNKALLEKAGHQVSEITNFETLKAVVEDITARKDELGFSAFSSAGLDSSSSWRFSGHLTNLPLFYEFRDDNVTSQPATVTGKYLDNFKNIWDLYINNSTCAPSDLPSKTAGDSEAEFAQGKAVFFQNGTWEYNTLVNDLGMNKDDLTMIPIYCGVEGEEKAGLCSGTENCWAVNSKASEDDIQATLDFMYWVVTSESGTKMMADEFGPCPFKSAAEPENVFCKAAADYAAAGNYTVTWEFTYTPNVETWRDGIVAALTQYSAGTGSWDDLVNAYVNGWAVQYQNQ
;
A
#
# COMPACT_ATOMS: atom_id res chain seq x y z
N MET A 1 22.33 -20.08 -47.99
CA MET A 1 21.39 -19.14 -47.36
C MET A 1 20.61 -19.98 -46.35
N ASP A 2 21.16 -20.10 -45.17
CA ASP A 2 20.45 -20.75 -44.07
C ASP A 2 19.46 -19.74 -43.50
N SER A 3 18.19 -19.93 -43.85
CA SER A 3 17.09 -19.29 -43.17
C SER A 3 16.84 -20.07 -41.89
N THR A 4 17.51 -19.69 -40.80
CA THR A 4 17.07 -20.09 -39.48
C THR A 4 15.74 -19.39 -39.24
N GLU A 5 14.63 -20.10 -39.40
CA GLU A 5 13.36 -19.69 -38.80
C GLU A 5 13.58 -19.48 -37.33
N PRO A 6 13.05 -18.40 -36.74
CA PRO A 6 13.09 -18.23 -35.29
C PRO A 6 12.45 -19.47 -34.65
N ALA A 7 13.11 -20.05 -33.68
CA ALA A 7 12.53 -21.16 -32.92
C ALA A 7 11.16 -20.70 -32.40
N GLU A 8 10.12 -21.50 -32.69
CA GLU A 8 8.77 -21.20 -32.19
C GLU A 8 8.82 -21.06 -30.66
N ALA A 9 8.41 -19.91 -30.12
CA ALA A 9 8.43 -19.64 -28.69
C ALA A 9 7.53 -20.67 -28.00
N LYS A 10 8.06 -21.31 -26.96
CA LYS A 10 7.29 -22.27 -26.18
C LYS A 10 6.71 -21.56 -24.95
N GLY A 11 5.42 -21.82 -24.68
CA GLY A 11 4.71 -21.29 -23.53
C GLY A 11 4.20 -19.88 -23.74
N SER A 12 3.44 -19.44 -22.77
CA SER A 12 2.85 -18.11 -22.70
C SER A 12 2.75 -17.63 -21.25
N VAL A 13 2.59 -16.32 -21.08
CA VAL A 13 2.43 -15.67 -19.77
C VAL A 13 1.02 -15.11 -19.68
N TYR A 14 0.32 -15.39 -18.59
CA TYR A 14 -0.91 -14.72 -18.21
C TYR A 14 -0.74 -14.11 -16.82
N TYR A 15 -0.58 -12.79 -16.76
CA TYR A 15 -0.44 -12.03 -15.51
C TYR A 15 -1.78 -11.39 -15.14
N LEU A 16 -2.31 -11.78 -13.98
CA LEU A 16 -3.41 -11.06 -13.34
C LEU A 16 -2.82 -9.97 -12.43
N ASN A 17 -2.85 -8.74 -12.93
CA ASN A 17 -2.27 -7.58 -12.24
C ASN A 17 -3.22 -7.03 -11.17
N PHE A 18 -2.66 -6.75 -10.00
CA PHE A 18 -3.37 -6.19 -8.84
C PHE A 18 -3.51 -4.66 -8.90
N LYS A 19 -2.56 -3.96 -9.54
CA LYS A 19 -2.45 -2.51 -9.50
C LYS A 19 -3.04 -1.83 -10.73
N PRO A 20 -4.27 -1.28 -10.67
CA PRO A 20 -4.90 -0.61 -11.82
C PRO A 20 -4.08 0.55 -12.36
N GLU A 21 -3.41 1.32 -11.48
CA GLU A 21 -2.58 2.47 -11.84
C GLU A 21 -1.39 2.10 -12.72
N ALA A 22 -0.90 0.86 -12.64
CA ALA A 22 0.24 0.37 -13.41
C ALA A 22 -0.16 -0.37 -14.71
N ASP A 23 -1.43 -0.41 -15.07
CA ASP A 23 -1.90 -1.19 -16.23
C ASP A 23 -1.20 -0.80 -17.52
N GLU A 24 -1.06 0.49 -17.83
CA GLU A 24 -0.40 0.96 -19.05
C GLU A 24 1.06 0.51 -19.10
N GLY A 25 1.78 0.59 -17.98
CA GLY A 25 3.16 0.12 -17.88
C GLY A 25 3.28 -1.38 -18.14
N TRP A 26 2.41 -2.18 -17.56
CA TRP A 26 2.39 -3.63 -17.78
C TRP A 26 2.02 -4.00 -19.21
N GLN A 27 1.04 -3.33 -19.83
CA GLN A 27 0.68 -3.56 -21.22
C GLN A 27 1.86 -3.24 -22.17
N ALA A 28 2.60 -2.15 -21.89
CA ALA A 28 3.77 -1.77 -22.66
C ALA A 28 4.90 -2.81 -22.55
N LEU A 29 5.21 -3.29 -21.34
CA LEU A 29 6.21 -4.34 -21.12
C LEU A 29 5.81 -5.67 -21.77
N ALA A 30 4.54 -6.05 -21.66
CA ALA A 30 4.02 -7.27 -22.29
C ALA A 30 4.22 -7.24 -23.81
N LYS A 31 3.91 -6.12 -24.43
CA LYS A 31 4.10 -5.92 -25.88
C LYS A 31 5.57 -5.99 -26.27
N GLU A 32 6.44 -5.25 -25.56
CA GLU A 32 7.89 -5.23 -25.82
C GLU A 32 8.49 -6.64 -25.69
N TYR A 33 8.18 -7.35 -24.61
CA TYR A 33 8.69 -8.71 -24.40
C TYR A 33 8.24 -9.68 -25.48
N THR A 34 6.98 -9.59 -25.90
CA THR A 34 6.46 -10.42 -27.00
C THR A 34 7.15 -10.11 -28.31
N GLU A 35 7.41 -8.83 -28.61
CA GLU A 35 8.15 -8.43 -29.83
C GLU A 35 9.61 -8.92 -29.82
N LEU A 36 10.24 -8.94 -28.63
CA LEU A 36 11.62 -9.39 -28.46
C LEU A 36 11.78 -10.91 -28.52
N THR A 37 10.85 -11.66 -27.96
CA THR A 37 11.01 -13.10 -27.70
C THR A 37 10.06 -14.00 -28.49
N GLY A 38 8.97 -13.44 -28.99
CA GLY A 38 7.87 -14.20 -29.57
C GLY A 38 6.94 -14.85 -28.53
N VAL A 39 7.24 -14.75 -27.24
CA VAL A 39 6.40 -15.29 -26.16
C VAL A 39 5.17 -14.40 -25.95
N PRO A 40 3.94 -14.94 -26.10
CA PRO A 40 2.73 -14.18 -25.80
C PRO A 40 2.64 -13.82 -24.32
N VAL A 41 2.40 -12.56 -24.02
CA VAL A 41 2.16 -12.08 -22.64
C VAL A 41 0.82 -11.37 -22.62
N GLN A 42 -0.11 -11.93 -21.84
CA GLN A 42 -1.41 -11.33 -21.56
C GLN A 42 -1.39 -10.73 -20.16
N VAL A 43 -1.75 -9.46 -20.04
CA VAL A 43 -1.98 -8.79 -18.76
C VAL A 43 -3.45 -8.45 -18.64
N VAL A 44 -4.09 -8.94 -17.58
CA VAL A 44 -5.45 -8.56 -17.18
C VAL A 44 -5.34 -7.87 -15.83
N THR A 45 -5.93 -6.69 -15.73
CA THR A 45 -5.88 -5.89 -14.51
C THR A 45 -7.22 -5.96 -13.79
N ALA A 46 -7.21 -6.39 -12.54
CA ALA A 46 -8.39 -6.38 -11.69
C ALA A 46 -8.77 -4.95 -11.29
N ALA A 47 -10.06 -4.68 -11.18
CA ALA A 47 -10.53 -3.40 -10.65
C ALA A 47 -10.14 -3.26 -9.16
N SER A 48 -9.92 -2.03 -8.72
CA SER A 48 -9.58 -1.73 -7.34
C SER A 48 -10.59 -2.36 -6.36
N GLY A 49 -10.08 -3.08 -5.36
CA GLY A 49 -10.89 -3.72 -4.33
C GLY A 49 -11.56 -5.04 -4.74
N THR A 50 -11.29 -5.57 -5.95
CA THR A 50 -11.94 -6.80 -6.46
C THR A 50 -10.96 -7.91 -6.79
N TYR A 51 -9.71 -7.82 -6.32
CA TYR A 51 -8.66 -8.74 -6.80
C TYR A 51 -8.96 -10.20 -6.45
N GLU A 52 -9.29 -10.51 -5.20
CA GLU A 52 -9.53 -11.89 -4.76
C GLU A 52 -10.73 -12.54 -5.47
N GLU A 53 -11.80 -11.78 -5.70
CA GLU A 53 -12.96 -12.24 -6.47
C GLU A 53 -12.58 -12.53 -7.93
N THR A 54 -11.80 -11.63 -8.52
CA THR A 54 -11.31 -11.77 -9.89
C THR A 54 -10.38 -12.96 -10.01
N LEU A 55 -9.42 -13.12 -9.08
CA LEU A 55 -8.50 -14.24 -9.06
C LEU A 55 -9.25 -15.58 -8.94
N THR A 56 -10.22 -15.67 -8.04
CA THR A 56 -11.06 -16.86 -7.88
C THR A 56 -11.75 -17.21 -9.20
N ALA A 57 -12.38 -16.23 -9.85
CA ALA A 57 -13.07 -16.45 -11.11
C ALA A 57 -12.11 -16.85 -12.25
N GLU A 58 -10.89 -16.29 -12.29
CA GLU A 58 -9.91 -16.63 -13.33
C GLU A 58 -9.25 -17.99 -13.08
N MET A 59 -9.05 -18.40 -11.84
CA MET A 59 -8.49 -19.72 -11.49
C MET A 59 -9.44 -20.87 -11.79
N ASP A 60 -10.75 -20.61 -11.89
CA ASP A 60 -11.75 -21.60 -12.27
C ASP A 60 -11.80 -21.86 -13.81
N LYS A 61 -11.11 -21.05 -14.60
CA LYS A 61 -11.07 -21.17 -16.05
C LYS A 61 -10.05 -22.22 -16.53
N SER A 62 -10.23 -22.70 -17.74
CA SER A 62 -9.24 -23.59 -18.38
C SER A 62 -7.91 -22.88 -18.71
N SER A 63 -7.92 -21.54 -18.84
CA SER A 63 -6.76 -20.70 -19.03
C SER A 63 -6.58 -19.85 -17.77
N MET A 64 -5.91 -20.43 -16.78
CA MET A 64 -5.64 -19.78 -15.51
C MET A 64 -4.47 -18.78 -15.60
N PRO A 65 -4.43 -17.74 -14.75
CA PRO A 65 -3.24 -16.95 -14.58
C PRO A 65 -2.01 -17.81 -14.25
N THR A 66 -0.90 -17.55 -14.94
CA THR A 66 0.40 -18.17 -14.63
C THR A 66 1.20 -17.35 -13.63
N LEU A 67 0.93 -16.05 -13.57
CA LEU A 67 1.49 -15.09 -12.62
C LEU A 67 0.35 -14.33 -11.94
N PHE A 68 0.33 -14.33 -10.62
CA PHE A 68 -0.71 -13.66 -9.85
C PHE A 68 -0.15 -13.08 -8.55
N GLN A 69 -0.94 -12.27 -7.85
CA GLN A 69 -0.58 -11.72 -6.57
C GLN A 69 -1.12 -12.58 -5.43
N CYS A 70 -0.23 -12.80 -4.46
CA CYS A 70 -0.55 -13.36 -3.15
C CYS A 70 0.14 -12.47 -2.11
N GLY A 71 -0.60 -11.52 -1.54
CA GLY A 71 -0.02 -10.36 -0.86
C GLY A 71 0.12 -10.50 0.66
N ASN A 72 -0.49 -11.51 1.30
CA ASN A 72 -0.46 -11.69 2.73
C ASN A 72 -0.70 -13.16 3.12
N GLU A 73 -0.59 -13.47 4.41
CA GLU A 73 -0.77 -14.82 4.95
C GLU A 73 -2.17 -15.41 4.67
N ALA A 74 -3.21 -14.58 4.65
CA ALA A 74 -4.57 -15.03 4.36
C ALA A 74 -4.70 -15.46 2.88
N SER A 75 -4.15 -14.68 1.96
CA SER A 75 -4.05 -15.07 0.55
C SER A 75 -3.21 -16.33 0.37
N LEU A 76 -2.10 -16.44 1.09
CA LEU A 76 -1.26 -17.65 1.05
C LEU A 76 -2.00 -18.88 1.58
N ALA A 77 -2.78 -18.75 2.63
CA ALA A 77 -3.61 -19.85 3.14
C ALA A 77 -4.63 -20.33 2.09
N THR A 78 -5.14 -19.42 1.26
CA THR A 78 -6.08 -19.75 0.18
C THR A 78 -5.39 -20.33 -1.05
N TRP A 79 -4.27 -19.73 -1.48
CA TRP A 79 -3.64 -19.98 -2.78
C TRP A 79 -2.32 -20.75 -2.71
N GLY A 80 -1.84 -21.11 -1.52
CA GLY A 80 -0.54 -21.77 -1.34
C GLY A 80 -0.38 -23.05 -2.17
N ASP A 81 -1.44 -23.84 -2.33
CA ASP A 81 -1.45 -25.05 -3.17
C ASP A 81 -1.25 -24.78 -4.68
N TYR A 82 -1.40 -23.51 -5.09
CA TYR A 82 -1.15 -23.06 -6.45
C TYR A 82 0.25 -22.45 -6.61
N CYS A 83 0.96 -22.18 -5.51
CA CYS A 83 2.23 -21.47 -5.55
C CYS A 83 3.39 -22.42 -5.88
N LEU A 84 4.18 -22.05 -6.88
CA LEU A 84 5.47 -22.69 -7.18
C LEU A 84 6.51 -22.26 -6.14
N ASP A 85 7.35 -23.19 -5.69
CA ASP A 85 8.55 -22.84 -4.92
C ASP A 85 9.56 -22.12 -5.82
N LEU A 86 9.82 -20.84 -5.54
CA LEU A 86 10.68 -19.98 -6.34
C LEU A 86 12.15 -20.00 -5.93
N LYS A 87 12.50 -20.76 -4.90
CA LYS A 87 13.82 -20.73 -4.25
C LYS A 87 15.02 -20.91 -5.17
N ASP A 88 14.88 -21.74 -6.20
CA ASP A 88 15.95 -22.05 -7.13
C ASP A 88 15.86 -21.24 -8.44
N THR A 89 14.90 -20.35 -8.57
CA THR A 89 14.66 -19.54 -9.78
C THR A 89 15.66 -18.40 -9.92
N ASP A 90 15.91 -17.97 -11.15
CA ASP A 90 16.81 -16.85 -11.42
C ASP A 90 16.23 -15.52 -10.95
N VAL A 91 14.90 -15.34 -11.05
CA VAL A 91 14.26 -14.14 -10.52
C VAL A 91 14.42 -13.99 -9.01
N TYR A 92 14.32 -15.09 -8.25
CA TYR A 92 14.55 -15.06 -6.81
C TYR A 92 16.02 -14.74 -6.48
N LYS A 93 16.97 -15.27 -7.23
CA LYS A 93 18.40 -14.97 -7.07
C LYS A 93 18.75 -13.50 -7.31
N GLU A 94 17.91 -12.77 -8.05
CA GLU A 94 18.06 -11.32 -8.25
C GLU A 94 17.59 -10.49 -7.06
N MET A 95 16.88 -11.07 -6.09
CA MET A 95 16.46 -10.33 -4.89
C MET A 95 17.66 -9.92 -4.02
N ASN A 96 17.56 -8.75 -3.41
CA ASN A 96 18.56 -8.24 -2.45
C ASN A 96 18.11 -8.35 -1.00
N THR A 97 16.85 -8.71 -0.74
CA THR A 97 16.28 -8.98 0.58
C THR A 97 15.11 -9.95 0.48
N ASP A 98 14.90 -10.73 1.53
CA ASP A 98 13.78 -11.65 1.72
C ASP A 98 12.71 -11.10 2.68
N ASP A 99 12.92 -9.91 3.24
CA ASP A 99 12.15 -9.38 4.37
C ASP A 99 10.65 -9.25 4.09
N PHE A 100 10.25 -9.17 2.82
CA PHE A 100 8.86 -8.96 2.39
C PHE A 100 8.25 -10.18 1.68
N ASN A 101 8.98 -11.29 1.60
CA ASN A 101 8.51 -12.50 0.92
C ASN A 101 7.57 -13.32 1.81
N LEU A 102 6.74 -14.17 1.19
CA LEU A 102 5.92 -15.14 1.90
C LEU A 102 6.46 -16.55 1.69
N PHE A 103 6.57 -17.29 2.78
CA PHE A 103 7.21 -18.59 2.82
C PHE A 103 6.21 -19.70 3.17
N GLY A 104 6.46 -20.90 2.64
CA GLY A 104 5.78 -22.11 3.07
C GLY A 104 6.31 -22.62 4.40
N GLU A 105 5.61 -23.59 4.99
CA GLU A 105 5.92 -24.16 6.31
C GLU A 105 7.31 -24.83 6.39
N ASN A 106 7.84 -25.32 5.25
CA ASN A 106 9.15 -25.97 5.20
C ASN A 106 10.24 -25.07 4.58
N GLY A 107 9.96 -23.76 4.45
CA GLY A 107 10.89 -22.78 3.91
C GLY A 107 10.86 -22.66 2.39
N GLU A 108 9.82 -23.13 1.75
CA GLU A 108 9.52 -22.82 0.33
C GLU A 108 9.34 -21.31 0.17
N VAL A 109 9.79 -20.75 -0.95
CA VAL A 109 9.57 -19.35 -1.31
C VAL A 109 8.37 -19.29 -2.24
N TYR A 110 7.17 -19.06 -1.70
CA TYR A 110 5.94 -19.09 -2.48
C TYR A 110 5.61 -17.78 -3.15
N CYS A 111 5.91 -16.66 -2.49
CA CYS A 111 5.61 -15.35 -3.05
C CYS A 111 6.79 -14.42 -2.85
N ILE A 112 7.20 -13.72 -3.89
CA ILE A 112 8.29 -12.75 -3.84
C ILE A 112 7.76 -11.34 -3.99
N ALA A 113 8.15 -10.45 -3.07
CA ALA A 113 7.80 -9.05 -3.17
C ALA A 113 8.44 -8.42 -4.41
N TYR A 114 7.65 -7.73 -5.23
CA TYR A 114 8.18 -7.01 -6.38
C TYR A 114 8.39 -5.51 -6.11
N CYS A 115 7.77 -4.98 -5.07
CA CYS A 115 8.03 -3.64 -4.55
C CYS A 115 7.67 -3.59 -3.06
N TYR A 116 8.12 -2.55 -2.39
CA TYR A 116 7.65 -2.18 -1.06
C TYR A 116 7.27 -0.70 -1.05
N GLU A 117 6.30 -0.37 -0.23
CA GLU A 117 5.65 0.93 -0.24
C GLU A 117 5.69 1.55 1.16
N SER A 118 5.51 2.85 1.20
CA SER A 118 5.40 3.57 2.47
C SER A 118 4.20 4.49 2.44
N TYR A 119 3.57 4.71 3.59
CA TYR A 119 2.56 5.73 3.75
C TYR A 119 2.83 6.58 5.00
N GLY A 120 2.22 7.74 5.01
CA GLY A 120 2.36 8.73 6.06
C GLY A 120 1.41 9.89 5.84
N LEU A 121 1.83 11.08 6.22
CA LEU A 121 1.19 12.33 5.82
C LEU A 121 1.96 12.94 4.67
N ILE A 122 1.34 13.02 3.50
CA ILE A 122 1.84 13.81 2.38
C ILE A 122 1.65 15.27 2.73
N VAL A 123 2.69 16.08 2.53
CA VAL A 123 2.74 17.50 2.93
C VAL A 123 2.97 18.37 1.71
N ASN A 124 2.11 19.38 1.53
CA ASN A 124 2.40 20.51 0.66
C ASN A 124 3.24 21.54 1.44
N LYS A 125 4.55 21.51 1.23
CA LYS A 125 5.51 22.38 1.92
C LYS A 125 5.27 23.85 1.62
N ALA A 126 4.88 24.20 0.41
CA ALA A 126 4.61 25.57 0.03
C ALA A 126 3.42 26.17 0.79
N LEU A 127 2.36 25.42 0.98
CA LEU A 127 1.21 25.84 1.79
C LEU A 127 1.56 25.89 3.28
N LEU A 128 2.34 24.92 3.76
CA LEU A 128 2.82 24.90 5.15
C LEU A 128 3.66 26.16 5.47
N GLU A 129 4.58 26.52 4.57
CA GLU A 129 5.42 27.72 4.69
C GLU A 129 4.56 29.00 4.61
N LYS A 130 3.54 29.05 3.72
CA LYS A 130 2.58 30.14 3.64
C LYS A 130 1.82 30.33 4.95
N ALA A 131 1.55 29.26 5.69
CA ALA A 131 0.98 29.30 7.03
C ALA A 131 1.97 29.71 8.13
N GLY A 132 3.24 29.90 7.80
CA GLY A 132 4.30 30.29 8.74
C GLY A 132 4.92 29.10 9.50
N HIS A 133 4.79 27.88 8.97
CA HIS A 133 5.31 26.65 9.57
C HIS A 133 6.30 25.94 8.66
N GLN A 134 7.08 25.03 9.22
CA GLN A 134 8.01 24.17 8.51
C GLN A 134 7.88 22.71 8.94
N VAL A 135 8.22 21.78 8.06
CA VAL A 135 8.18 20.34 8.34
C VAL A 135 9.00 19.97 9.59
N SER A 136 10.13 20.63 9.81
CA SER A 136 11.01 20.38 10.96
C SER A 136 10.38 20.69 12.34
N GLU A 137 9.30 21.44 12.36
CA GLU A 137 8.55 21.72 13.60
C GLU A 137 7.68 20.53 14.04
N ILE A 138 7.36 19.63 13.11
CA ILE A 138 6.45 18.51 13.32
C ILE A 138 7.26 17.26 13.66
N THR A 139 7.34 16.91 14.94
CA THR A 139 8.16 15.80 15.43
C THR A 139 7.40 14.79 16.31
N ASN A 140 6.18 15.13 16.71
CA ASN A 140 5.28 14.27 17.48
C ASN A 140 3.83 14.76 17.33
N PHE A 141 2.90 14.08 17.98
CA PHE A 141 1.47 14.44 17.91
C PHE A 141 1.18 15.86 18.42
N GLU A 142 1.78 16.28 19.51
CA GLU A 142 1.52 17.60 20.08
C GLU A 142 1.95 18.73 19.13
N THR A 143 3.11 18.59 18.49
CA THR A 143 3.58 19.57 17.51
C THR A 143 2.77 19.54 16.22
N LEU A 144 2.36 18.36 15.75
CA LEU A 144 1.43 18.24 14.62
C LEU A 144 0.11 18.92 14.95
N LYS A 145 -0.49 18.62 16.11
CA LYS A 145 -1.75 19.21 16.55
C LYS A 145 -1.68 20.73 16.62
N ALA A 146 -0.61 21.28 17.17
CA ALA A 146 -0.43 22.73 17.26
C ALA A 146 -0.42 23.39 15.86
N VAL A 147 0.30 22.81 14.90
CA VAL A 147 0.34 23.31 13.51
C VAL A 147 -1.04 23.20 12.86
N VAL A 148 -1.70 22.05 12.99
CA VAL A 148 -3.02 21.78 12.40
C VAL A 148 -4.08 22.73 12.95
N GLU A 149 -4.13 22.94 14.26
CA GLU A 149 -5.11 23.82 14.92
C GLU A 149 -4.86 25.30 14.56
N ASP A 150 -3.61 25.72 14.41
CA ASP A 150 -3.26 27.07 13.96
C ASP A 150 -3.77 27.31 12.51
N ILE A 151 -3.52 26.36 11.61
CA ILE A 151 -4.02 26.43 10.23
C ILE A 151 -5.54 26.51 10.20
N THR A 152 -6.23 25.68 10.98
CA THR A 152 -7.68 25.65 11.06
C THR A 152 -8.25 26.98 11.61
N ALA A 153 -7.61 27.55 12.63
CA ALA A 153 -8.02 28.84 13.19
C ALA A 153 -7.91 30.00 12.18
N ARG A 154 -7.00 29.89 11.22
CA ARG A 154 -6.73 30.91 10.20
C ARG A 154 -7.16 30.49 8.78
N LYS A 155 -7.97 29.44 8.63
CA LYS A 155 -8.33 28.88 7.32
C LYS A 155 -8.96 29.91 6.37
N ASP A 156 -9.77 30.83 6.89
CA ASP A 156 -10.43 31.86 6.08
C ASP A 156 -9.41 32.90 5.57
N GLU A 157 -8.40 33.23 6.38
CA GLU A 157 -7.27 34.09 5.99
C GLU A 157 -6.36 33.40 5.00
N LEU A 158 -6.00 32.13 5.28
CA LEU A 158 -5.05 31.35 4.50
C LEU A 158 -5.65 30.87 3.16
N GLY A 159 -6.95 30.59 3.13
CA GLY A 159 -7.66 30.06 1.98
C GLY A 159 -7.52 28.54 1.79
N PHE A 160 -7.09 27.82 2.82
CA PHE A 160 -6.97 26.36 2.81
C PHE A 160 -7.15 25.77 4.22
N SER A 161 -7.47 24.48 4.27
CA SER A 161 -7.61 23.70 5.50
C SER A 161 -6.31 22.94 5.82
N ALA A 162 -6.24 22.35 7.01
CA ALA A 162 -5.11 21.51 7.38
C ALA A 162 -5.11 20.18 6.60
N PHE A 163 -6.20 19.41 6.64
CA PHE A 163 -6.28 18.11 5.97
C PHE A 163 -7.25 18.13 4.77
N SER A 164 -6.91 17.37 3.73
CA SER A 164 -7.90 16.90 2.77
C SER A 164 -8.87 15.92 3.45
N SER A 165 -10.05 15.71 2.86
CA SER A 165 -11.09 14.89 3.48
C SER A 165 -10.61 13.46 3.78
N ALA A 166 -10.93 12.99 5.00
CA ALA A 166 -10.75 11.61 5.43
C ALA A 166 -11.93 10.75 4.95
N GLY A 167 -12.08 10.64 3.63
CA GLY A 167 -13.24 10.01 3.00
C GLY A 167 -13.48 8.58 3.43
N LEU A 168 -14.72 8.26 3.77
CA LEU A 168 -15.17 6.93 4.19
C LEU A 168 -15.97 6.19 3.11
N ASP A 169 -16.02 6.72 1.88
CA ASP A 169 -16.48 5.97 0.72
C ASP A 169 -15.58 4.73 0.50
N SER A 170 -16.12 3.70 -0.13
CA SER A 170 -15.41 2.42 -0.37
C SER A 170 -14.08 2.58 -1.12
N SER A 171 -13.96 3.62 -1.97
CA SER A 171 -12.70 3.92 -2.67
C SER A 171 -11.61 4.50 -1.78
N SER A 172 -11.95 4.98 -0.58
CA SER A 172 -11.09 5.78 0.30
C SER A 172 -10.93 5.23 1.72
N SER A 173 -11.92 4.51 2.24
CA SER A 173 -12.00 4.10 3.65
C SER A 173 -10.86 3.18 4.11
N TRP A 174 -10.23 2.44 3.19
CA TRP A 174 -9.06 1.61 3.46
C TRP A 174 -7.87 2.39 4.06
N ARG A 175 -7.76 3.68 3.77
CA ARG A 175 -6.74 4.55 4.38
C ARG A 175 -6.88 4.61 5.91
N PHE A 176 -8.07 4.44 6.44
CA PHE A 176 -8.36 4.56 7.87
C PHE A 176 -8.64 3.22 8.53
N SER A 177 -9.33 2.33 7.86
CA SER A 177 -9.59 0.96 8.36
C SER A 177 -8.40 0.00 8.22
N GLY A 178 -7.46 0.32 7.37
CA GLY A 178 -6.20 -0.40 7.20
C GLY A 178 -5.01 0.39 7.78
N HIS A 179 -4.65 1.47 7.12
CA HIS A 179 -3.43 2.23 7.44
C HIS A 179 -3.46 2.89 8.81
N LEU A 180 -4.57 3.52 9.18
CA LEU A 180 -4.62 4.23 10.46
C LEU A 180 -4.81 3.26 11.64
N THR A 181 -5.56 2.18 11.44
CA THR A 181 -5.69 1.10 12.44
C THR A 181 -4.37 0.35 12.66
N ASN A 182 -3.45 0.43 11.70
CA ASN A 182 -2.13 -0.18 11.83
C ASN A 182 -1.30 0.43 12.96
N LEU A 183 -1.46 1.70 13.28
CA LEU A 183 -0.69 2.34 14.34
C LEU A 183 -0.90 1.69 15.71
N PRO A 184 -2.14 1.52 16.21
CA PRO A 184 -2.36 0.81 17.45
C PRO A 184 -1.94 -0.66 17.40
N LEU A 185 -2.08 -1.35 16.26
CA LEU A 185 -1.56 -2.72 16.08
C LEU A 185 -0.04 -2.76 16.21
N PHE A 186 0.67 -1.90 15.48
CA PHE A 186 2.12 -1.87 15.50
C PHE A 186 2.68 -1.65 16.89
N TYR A 187 2.18 -0.66 17.61
CA TYR A 187 2.70 -0.36 18.95
C TYR A 187 2.36 -1.47 19.96
N GLU A 188 1.18 -2.06 19.87
CA GLU A 188 0.80 -3.21 20.70
C GLU A 188 1.66 -4.43 20.40
N PHE A 189 1.81 -4.78 19.12
CA PHE A 189 2.59 -5.96 18.70
C PHE A 189 4.07 -5.82 19.03
N ARG A 190 4.62 -4.61 18.86
CA ARG A 190 5.99 -4.31 19.27
C ARG A 190 6.20 -4.54 20.76
N ASP A 191 5.30 -4.00 21.60
CA ASP A 191 5.43 -4.11 23.04
C ASP A 191 5.24 -5.55 23.55
N ASP A 192 4.36 -6.29 22.90
CA ASP A 192 3.99 -7.64 23.31
C ASP A 192 4.78 -8.72 22.54
N ASN A 193 5.73 -8.32 21.65
CA ASN A 193 6.53 -9.19 20.81
C ASN A 193 5.69 -10.18 19.96
N VAL A 194 4.61 -9.70 19.38
CA VAL A 194 3.74 -10.47 18.49
C VAL A 194 4.42 -10.61 17.12
N THR A 195 4.62 -11.84 16.66
CA THR A 195 5.30 -12.17 15.39
C THR A 195 4.49 -13.05 14.46
N SER A 196 3.24 -13.30 14.82
CA SER A 196 2.27 -14.06 14.00
C SER A 196 0.87 -13.62 14.37
N GLN A 197 -0.11 -13.99 13.55
CA GLN A 197 -1.51 -13.60 13.76
C GLN A 197 -2.00 -14.02 15.16
N PRO A 198 -2.35 -13.07 16.05
CA PRO A 198 -2.87 -13.38 17.37
C PRO A 198 -4.38 -13.65 17.33
N ALA A 199 -4.85 -14.50 18.22
CA ALA A 199 -6.28 -14.77 18.37
C ALA A 199 -7.10 -13.56 18.87
N THR A 200 -6.45 -12.67 19.59
CA THR A 200 -7.05 -11.46 20.18
C THR A 200 -6.07 -10.30 20.18
N VAL A 201 -6.61 -9.09 20.17
CA VAL A 201 -5.87 -7.85 20.40
C VAL A 201 -6.47 -7.14 21.60
N THR A 202 -5.67 -6.36 22.33
CA THR A 202 -6.12 -5.68 23.54
C THR A 202 -6.66 -4.29 23.28
N GLY A 203 -6.21 -3.64 22.21
CA GLY A 203 -6.61 -2.28 21.87
C GLY A 203 -6.01 -1.21 22.81
N LYS A 204 -4.87 -1.49 23.45
CA LYS A 204 -4.25 -0.58 24.43
C LYS A 204 -3.85 0.79 23.85
N TYR A 205 -3.74 0.92 22.53
CA TYR A 205 -3.40 2.17 21.84
C TYR A 205 -4.59 2.80 21.07
N LEU A 206 -5.83 2.40 21.37
CA LEU A 206 -7.01 2.95 20.67
C LEU A 206 -7.32 4.41 21.05
N ASP A 207 -6.89 4.88 22.22
CA ASP A 207 -6.96 6.31 22.55
C ASP A 207 -6.01 7.14 21.66
N ASN A 208 -4.89 6.57 21.26
CA ASN A 208 -3.96 7.18 20.33
C ASN A 208 -4.54 7.22 18.90
N PHE A 209 -5.25 6.19 18.50
CA PHE A 209 -6.01 6.20 17.24
C PHE A 209 -7.08 7.30 17.28
N LYS A 210 -7.81 7.44 18.40
CA LYS A 210 -8.78 8.51 18.57
C LYS A 210 -8.15 9.90 18.43
N ASN A 211 -6.97 10.12 18.98
CA ASN A 211 -6.26 11.38 18.87
C ASN A 211 -6.08 11.79 17.41
N ILE A 212 -5.53 10.91 16.58
CA ILE A 212 -5.26 11.25 15.17
C ILE A 212 -6.55 11.29 14.34
N TRP A 213 -7.53 10.43 14.62
CA TRP A 213 -8.82 10.46 13.93
C TRP A 213 -9.59 11.76 14.20
N ASP A 214 -9.71 12.18 15.47
CA ASP A 214 -10.32 13.45 15.83
C ASP A 214 -9.60 14.63 15.18
N LEU A 215 -8.27 14.58 15.11
CA LEU A 215 -7.49 15.64 14.47
C LEU A 215 -7.84 15.75 12.97
N TYR A 216 -7.94 14.63 12.28
CA TYR A 216 -8.28 14.60 10.85
C TYR A 216 -9.68 15.13 10.59
N ILE A 217 -10.69 14.59 11.27
CA ILE A 217 -12.09 14.91 10.98
C ILE A 217 -12.50 16.32 11.38
N ASN A 218 -11.86 16.90 12.39
CA ASN A 218 -12.17 18.23 12.89
C ASN A 218 -11.38 19.35 12.21
N ASN A 219 -10.39 19.03 11.38
CA ASN A 219 -9.49 20.00 10.77
C ASN A 219 -9.34 19.78 9.24
N SER A 220 -10.40 19.32 8.59
CA SER A 220 -10.38 19.00 7.17
C SER A 220 -11.23 19.95 6.32
N THR A 221 -11.20 19.71 5.02
CA THR A 221 -11.93 20.44 3.99
C THR A 221 -13.45 20.28 4.07
N CYS A 222 -13.96 19.29 4.78
CA CYS A 222 -15.39 19.00 4.92
C CYS A 222 -15.81 18.74 6.37
N ALA A 223 -17.11 18.78 6.64
CA ALA A 223 -17.66 18.40 7.93
C ALA A 223 -17.52 16.89 8.17
N PRO A 224 -17.34 16.43 9.43
CA PRO A 224 -17.23 15.01 9.74
C PRO A 224 -18.40 14.15 9.26
N SER A 225 -19.62 14.73 9.23
CA SER A 225 -20.83 14.06 8.73
C SER A 225 -20.85 13.80 7.22
N ASP A 226 -19.98 14.48 6.45
CA ASP A 226 -19.94 14.36 4.99
C ASP A 226 -18.99 13.25 4.52
N LEU A 227 -18.18 12.69 5.42
CA LEU A 227 -17.15 11.69 5.11
C LEU A 227 -17.66 10.45 4.38
N PRO A 228 -18.86 9.89 4.65
CA PRO A 228 -19.37 8.73 3.91
C PRO A 228 -19.53 8.96 2.40
N SER A 229 -19.68 10.22 1.96
CA SER A 229 -19.81 10.59 0.55
C SER A 229 -18.50 11.02 -0.10
N LYS A 230 -17.42 11.16 0.67
CA LYS A 230 -16.11 11.58 0.16
C LYS A 230 -15.32 10.41 -0.37
N THR A 231 -14.94 10.52 -1.65
CA THR A 231 -14.17 9.50 -2.39
C THR A 231 -12.67 9.74 -2.30
N ALA A 232 -11.88 8.78 -2.76
CA ALA A 232 -10.43 8.96 -2.95
C ALA A 232 -10.13 10.13 -3.88
N GLY A 233 -10.82 10.20 -5.02
CA GLY A 233 -10.67 11.31 -5.98
C GLY A 233 -11.02 12.68 -5.42
N ASP A 234 -12.00 12.78 -4.50
CA ASP A 234 -12.28 14.03 -3.79
C ASP A 234 -11.08 14.48 -2.95
N SER A 235 -10.50 13.57 -2.17
CA SER A 235 -9.36 13.86 -1.30
C SER A 235 -8.10 14.26 -2.09
N GLU A 236 -7.82 13.54 -3.18
CA GLU A 236 -6.73 13.83 -4.11
C GLU A 236 -6.90 15.21 -4.76
N ALA A 237 -8.10 15.51 -5.28
CA ALA A 237 -8.40 16.78 -5.93
C ALA A 237 -8.30 17.96 -4.96
N GLU A 238 -8.81 17.83 -3.74
CA GLU A 238 -8.71 18.85 -2.69
C GLU A 238 -7.24 19.20 -2.40
N PHE A 239 -6.40 18.18 -2.25
CA PHE A 239 -4.97 18.36 -2.00
C PHE A 239 -4.25 18.95 -3.23
N ALA A 240 -4.46 18.40 -4.40
CA ALA A 240 -3.83 18.87 -5.64
C ALA A 240 -4.22 20.31 -6.01
N GLN A 241 -5.44 20.74 -5.67
CA GLN A 241 -5.93 22.13 -5.88
C GLN A 241 -5.44 23.11 -4.82
N GLY A 242 -4.60 22.69 -3.88
CA GLY A 242 -4.09 23.55 -2.82
C GLY A 242 -5.14 23.94 -1.77
N LYS A 243 -6.13 23.09 -1.52
CA LYS A 243 -7.16 23.30 -0.50
C LYS A 243 -6.79 22.70 0.86
N ALA A 244 -5.71 21.94 0.93
CA ALA A 244 -5.23 21.30 2.14
C ALA A 244 -3.70 21.21 2.16
N VAL A 245 -3.13 21.28 3.38
CA VAL A 245 -1.67 21.16 3.61
C VAL A 245 -1.26 19.70 3.69
N PHE A 246 -2.08 18.84 4.32
CA PHE A 246 -1.79 17.44 4.60
C PHE A 246 -2.79 16.51 3.93
N PHE A 247 -2.25 15.39 3.43
CA PHE A 247 -3.02 14.32 2.83
C PHE A 247 -2.49 12.96 3.30
N GLN A 248 -3.24 12.23 4.12
CA GLN A 248 -2.84 10.91 4.57
C GLN A 248 -2.98 9.93 3.43
N ASN A 249 -1.87 9.50 2.86
CA ASN A 249 -1.81 8.50 1.81
C ASN A 249 -0.35 8.00 1.65
N GLY A 250 -0.05 7.30 0.57
CA GLY A 250 1.22 6.63 0.38
C GLY A 250 2.02 7.04 -0.85
N THR A 251 3.14 6.36 -1.01
CA THR A 251 4.11 6.60 -2.10
C THR A 251 3.52 6.41 -3.49
N TRP A 252 2.47 5.59 -3.62
CA TRP A 252 1.72 5.37 -4.86
C TRP A 252 0.98 6.61 -5.38
N GLU A 253 0.72 7.60 -4.54
CA GLU A 253 0.06 8.85 -4.94
C GLU A 253 0.96 9.78 -5.77
N TYR A 254 2.27 9.51 -5.83
CA TYR A 254 3.21 10.39 -6.53
C TYR A 254 2.82 10.61 -7.99
N ASN A 255 2.53 9.55 -8.73
CA ASN A 255 2.16 9.66 -10.13
C ASN A 255 0.85 10.43 -10.31
N THR A 256 -0.17 10.12 -9.52
CA THR A 256 -1.44 10.85 -9.52
C THR A 256 -1.25 12.34 -9.24
N LEU A 257 -0.55 12.69 -8.17
CA LEU A 257 -0.40 14.07 -7.75
C LEU A 257 0.51 14.88 -8.68
N VAL A 258 1.63 14.31 -9.10
CA VAL A 258 2.65 15.03 -9.89
C VAL A 258 2.39 14.93 -11.39
N ASN A 259 2.20 13.71 -11.92
CA ASN A 259 2.11 13.49 -13.35
C ASN A 259 0.70 13.79 -13.89
N ASP A 260 -0.34 13.34 -13.20
CA ASP A 260 -1.73 13.49 -13.69
C ASP A 260 -2.34 14.82 -13.27
N LEU A 261 -2.16 15.23 -12.01
CA LEU A 261 -2.75 16.45 -11.44
C LEU A 261 -1.81 17.66 -11.46
N GLY A 262 -0.56 17.49 -11.90
CA GLY A 262 0.37 18.57 -12.21
C GLY A 262 0.94 19.31 -11.01
N MET A 263 0.99 18.69 -9.82
CA MET A 263 1.64 19.29 -8.65
C MET A 263 3.17 19.38 -8.86
N ASN A 264 3.80 20.42 -8.31
CA ASN A 264 5.23 20.54 -8.31
C ASN A 264 5.83 19.57 -7.25
N LYS A 265 6.63 18.60 -7.70
CA LYS A 265 7.28 17.63 -6.82
C LYS A 265 8.17 18.27 -5.74
N ASP A 266 8.77 19.43 -6.03
CA ASP A 266 9.63 20.12 -5.10
C ASP A 266 8.89 20.73 -3.91
N ASP A 267 7.56 20.92 -4.03
CA ASP A 267 6.68 21.37 -2.97
C ASP A 267 6.16 20.23 -2.08
N LEU A 268 6.48 18.97 -2.41
CA LEU A 268 5.95 17.79 -1.75
C LEU A 268 6.99 17.07 -0.90
N THR A 269 6.53 16.51 0.20
CA THR A 269 7.26 15.52 1.02
C THR A 269 6.26 14.63 1.76
N MET A 270 6.75 13.69 2.55
CA MET A 270 5.95 12.83 3.41
C MET A 270 6.60 12.76 4.81
N ILE A 271 5.75 12.80 5.84
CA ILE A 271 6.18 12.70 7.23
C ILE A 271 5.48 11.53 7.92
N PRO A 272 6.03 11.02 9.04
CA PRO A 272 5.39 9.98 9.83
C PRO A 272 4.00 10.40 10.33
N ILE A 273 3.15 9.42 10.61
CA ILE A 273 1.88 9.66 11.31
C ILE A 273 2.15 9.58 12.81
N TYR A 274 1.94 10.68 13.50
CA TYR A 274 2.09 10.77 14.95
C TYR A 274 0.72 10.67 15.64
N CYS A 275 0.65 9.92 16.73
CA CYS A 275 -0.59 9.66 17.46
C CYS A 275 -0.47 9.79 18.98
N GLY A 276 0.66 10.28 19.48
CA GLY A 276 0.88 10.54 20.90
C GLY A 276 1.45 9.36 21.68
N VAL A 277 2.09 8.40 21.00
CA VAL A 277 2.82 7.31 21.66
C VAL A 277 4.20 7.80 22.07
N GLU A 278 4.65 7.42 23.27
CA GLU A 278 5.97 7.76 23.78
C GLU A 278 7.07 7.25 22.85
N GLY A 279 8.00 8.13 22.48
CA GLY A 279 9.11 7.80 21.58
C GLY A 279 8.78 7.88 20.09
N GLU A 280 7.57 8.32 19.74
CA GLU A 280 7.15 8.44 18.32
C GLU A 280 7.96 9.46 17.51
N GLU A 281 8.69 10.37 18.16
CA GLU A 281 9.63 11.29 17.51
C GLU A 281 10.74 10.56 16.75
N LYS A 282 10.94 9.27 17.05
CA LYS A 282 11.87 8.38 16.36
C LYS A 282 11.20 7.48 15.32
N ALA A 283 9.89 7.63 15.12
CA ALA A 283 9.18 6.88 14.09
C ALA A 283 9.59 7.33 12.69
N GLY A 284 9.72 6.37 11.79
CA GLY A 284 9.77 6.58 10.35
C GLY A 284 8.38 6.43 9.74
N LEU A 285 8.33 6.29 8.41
CA LEU A 285 7.10 6.04 7.70
C LEU A 285 6.57 4.62 7.96
N CYS A 286 5.30 4.41 7.70
CA CYS A 286 4.68 3.09 7.73
C CYS A 286 5.06 2.35 6.44
N SER A 287 5.90 1.33 6.52
CA SER A 287 6.45 0.64 5.33
C SER A 287 6.21 -0.86 5.36
N GLY A 288 5.91 -1.41 4.20
CA GLY A 288 5.63 -2.81 3.99
C GLY A 288 5.20 -3.09 2.56
N THR A 289 4.60 -4.23 2.32
CA THR A 289 4.02 -4.57 1.03
C THR A 289 2.92 -5.61 1.16
N GLU A 290 2.00 -5.57 0.20
CA GLU A 290 1.11 -6.68 -0.18
C GLU A 290 1.37 -7.07 -1.65
N ASN A 291 2.41 -6.49 -2.27
CA ASN A 291 2.71 -6.63 -3.69
C ASN A 291 3.71 -7.77 -3.91
N CYS A 292 3.22 -9.00 -3.85
CA CYS A 292 4.04 -10.19 -4.02
C CYS A 292 3.56 -11.03 -5.21
N TRP A 293 4.49 -11.46 -6.05
CA TRP A 293 4.23 -12.38 -7.15
C TRP A 293 4.24 -13.82 -6.70
N ALA A 294 3.24 -14.58 -7.13
CA ALA A 294 3.20 -16.03 -7.09
C ALA A 294 3.11 -16.59 -8.50
N VAL A 295 3.81 -17.68 -8.79
CA VAL A 295 3.75 -18.41 -10.06
C VAL A 295 2.87 -19.63 -9.87
N ASN A 296 1.93 -19.87 -10.80
CA ASN A 296 0.99 -20.96 -10.74
C ASN A 296 1.68 -22.30 -11.03
N SER A 297 1.86 -23.12 -10.01
CA SER A 297 2.47 -24.46 -10.12
C SER A 297 1.63 -25.46 -10.94
N LYS A 298 0.36 -25.16 -11.18
CA LYS A 298 -0.57 -26.01 -11.95
C LYS A 298 -0.60 -25.67 -13.45
N ALA A 299 0.13 -24.62 -13.86
CA ALA A 299 0.33 -24.32 -15.28
C ALA A 299 1.24 -25.36 -15.96
N SER A 300 1.31 -25.37 -17.29
CA SER A 300 2.23 -26.24 -18.01
C SER A 300 3.70 -25.87 -17.71
N GLU A 301 4.60 -26.82 -17.84
CA GLU A 301 6.04 -26.55 -17.66
C GLU A 301 6.55 -25.44 -18.59
N ASP A 302 6.08 -25.41 -19.83
CA ASP A 302 6.44 -24.37 -20.79
C ASP A 302 5.91 -22.99 -20.38
N ASP A 303 4.69 -22.90 -19.85
CA ASP A 303 4.11 -21.65 -19.36
C ASP A 303 4.78 -21.18 -18.06
N ILE A 304 5.11 -22.09 -17.16
CA ILE A 304 5.89 -21.78 -15.95
C ILE A 304 7.24 -21.18 -16.33
N GLN A 305 7.98 -21.83 -17.22
CA GLN A 305 9.30 -21.33 -17.64
C GLN A 305 9.19 -19.97 -18.34
N ALA A 306 8.22 -19.82 -19.26
CA ALA A 306 7.95 -18.54 -19.93
C ALA A 306 7.65 -17.42 -18.91
N THR A 307 6.89 -17.73 -17.85
CA THR A 307 6.54 -16.79 -16.81
C THR A 307 7.77 -16.39 -15.97
N LEU A 308 8.59 -17.36 -15.57
CA LEU A 308 9.84 -17.09 -14.85
C LEU A 308 10.83 -16.25 -15.67
N ASP A 309 10.96 -16.54 -16.97
CA ASP A 309 11.81 -15.78 -17.87
C ASP A 309 11.30 -14.35 -18.06
N PHE A 310 9.98 -14.16 -18.15
CA PHE A 310 9.36 -12.83 -18.19
C PHE A 310 9.62 -12.04 -16.90
N MET A 311 9.41 -12.65 -15.73
CA MET A 311 9.69 -12.02 -14.45
C MET A 311 11.16 -11.59 -14.34
N TYR A 312 12.08 -12.48 -14.72
CA TYR A 312 13.52 -12.19 -14.70
C TYR A 312 13.86 -11.01 -15.64
N TRP A 313 13.30 -11.00 -16.85
CA TRP A 313 13.49 -9.88 -17.77
C TRP A 313 12.94 -8.57 -17.22
N VAL A 314 11.77 -8.57 -16.59
CA VAL A 314 11.19 -7.37 -15.97
C VAL A 314 12.13 -6.78 -14.92
N VAL A 315 12.73 -7.60 -14.06
CA VAL A 315 13.56 -7.12 -12.95
C VAL A 315 15.02 -6.87 -13.33
N THR A 316 15.44 -7.16 -14.56
CA THR A 316 16.83 -6.99 -15.02
C THR A 316 17.00 -6.13 -16.27
N SER A 317 15.97 -5.97 -17.10
CA SER A 317 16.05 -5.14 -18.32
C SER A 317 15.96 -3.65 -18.01
N GLU A 318 16.46 -2.81 -18.91
CA GLU A 318 16.38 -1.35 -18.78
C GLU A 318 14.91 -0.86 -18.72
N SER A 319 14.07 -1.34 -19.66
CA SER A 319 12.65 -0.95 -19.70
C SER A 319 11.86 -1.50 -18.51
N GLY A 320 12.11 -2.75 -18.11
CA GLY A 320 11.45 -3.36 -16.97
C GLY A 320 11.80 -2.67 -15.66
N THR A 321 13.09 -2.49 -15.37
CA THR A 321 13.53 -1.82 -14.13
C THR A 321 13.10 -0.36 -14.06
N LYS A 322 13.08 0.34 -15.22
CA LYS A 322 12.57 1.69 -15.28
C LYS A 322 11.07 1.76 -14.98
N MET A 323 10.26 0.92 -15.62
CA MET A 323 8.82 0.86 -15.37
C MET A 323 8.53 0.53 -13.91
N MET A 324 9.23 -0.46 -13.34
CA MET A 324 9.06 -0.85 -11.95
C MET A 324 9.38 0.31 -10.98
N ALA A 325 10.44 1.08 -11.22
CA ALA A 325 10.79 2.23 -10.41
C ALA A 325 9.78 3.38 -10.55
N ASP A 326 9.32 3.66 -11.78
CA ASP A 326 8.40 4.75 -12.07
C ASP A 326 7.00 4.50 -11.49
N GLU A 327 6.53 3.24 -11.54
CA GLU A 327 5.16 2.88 -11.10
C GLU A 327 5.10 2.49 -9.61
N PHE A 328 6.11 1.80 -9.10
CA PHE A 328 6.05 1.16 -7.78
C PHE A 328 7.04 1.74 -6.77
N GLY A 329 8.03 2.52 -7.22
CA GLY A 329 9.08 3.03 -6.34
C GLY A 329 10.15 1.96 -6.04
N PRO A 330 10.54 1.75 -4.76
CA PRO A 330 11.64 0.85 -4.44
C PRO A 330 11.26 -0.61 -4.70
N CYS A 331 12.13 -1.32 -5.40
CA CYS A 331 11.99 -2.74 -5.71
C CYS A 331 13.16 -3.53 -5.11
N PRO A 332 12.91 -4.70 -4.49
CA PRO A 332 13.94 -5.45 -3.75
C PRO A 332 14.81 -6.33 -4.66
N PHE A 333 15.29 -5.77 -5.79
CA PHE A 333 16.12 -6.48 -6.76
C PHE A 333 17.46 -5.78 -6.96
N LYS A 334 18.50 -6.56 -7.27
CA LYS A 334 19.89 -6.09 -7.46
C LYS A 334 20.02 -5.06 -8.57
N SER A 335 19.24 -5.22 -9.65
CA SER A 335 19.24 -4.34 -10.82
C SER A 335 18.18 -3.25 -10.78
N ALA A 336 17.47 -3.08 -9.65
CA ALA A 336 16.42 -2.08 -9.52
C ALA A 336 16.91 -0.67 -9.84
N ALA A 337 16.16 0.07 -10.64
CA ALA A 337 16.41 1.49 -10.85
C ALA A 337 15.98 2.31 -9.63
N GLU A 338 16.64 3.44 -9.40
CA GLU A 338 16.23 4.36 -8.34
C GLU A 338 14.97 5.14 -8.78
N PRO A 339 13.92 5.18 -7.93
CA PRO A 339 12.73 5.95 -8.25
C PRO A 339 12.98 7.45 -8.08
N GLU A 340 12.38 8.26 -8.97
CA GLU A 340 12.36 9.72 -8.82
C GLU A 340 11.31 10.22 -7.80
N ASN A 341 10.59 9.33 -7.16
CA ASN A 341 9.50 9.58 -6.24
C ASN A 341 10.00 10.23 -4.94
N VAL A 342 9.62 11.48 -4.69
CA VAL A 342 10.04 12.24 -3.51
C VAL A 342 9.51 11.65 -2.20
N PHE A 343 8.44 10.90 -2.22
CA PHE A 343 7.90 10.22 -1.04
C PHE A 343 8.76 9.00 -0.68
N CYS A 344 9.24 8.26 -1.67
CA CYS A 344 10.20 7.18 -1.48
C CYS A 344 11.52 7.71 -0.93
N LYS A 345 11.96 8.88 -1.43
CA LYS A 345 13.12 9.56 -0.87
C LYS A 345 12.92 9.92 0.60
N ALA A 346 11.77 10.45 0.96
CA ALA A 346 11.46 10.76 2.36
C ALA A 346 11.53 9.50 3.25
N ALA A 347 10.98 8.36 2.79
CA ALA A 347 11.08 7.09 3.50
C ALA A 347 12.53 6.66 3.73
N ALA A 348 13.36 6.74 2.69
CA ALA A 348 14.78 6.44 2.75
C ALA A 348 15.54 7.37 3.70
N ASP A 349 15.25 8.67 3.69
CA ASP A 349 15.88 9.66 4.56
C ASP A 349 15.57 9.39 6.05
N TYR A 350 14.33 9.03 6.40
CA TYR A 350 13.98 8.63 7.77
C TYR A 350 14.73 7.37 8.20
N ALA A 351 14.79 6.35 7.36
CA ALA A 351 15.54 5.13 7.65
C ALA A 351 17.04 5.40 7.82
N ALA A 352 17.65 6.23 6.95
CA ALA A 352 19.04 6.64 7.05
C ALA A 352 19.35 7.46 8.32
N ALA A 353 18.39 8.21 8.82
CA ALA A 353 18.48 8.96 10.08
C ALA A 353 18.36 8.06 11.33
N GLY A 354 18.11 6.76 11.16
CA GLY A 354 17.96 5.80 12.25
C GLY A 354 16.56 5.75 12.87
N ASN A 355 15.56 6.33 12.21
CA ASN A 355 14.17 6.21 12.63
C ASN A 355 13.70 4.76 12.43
N TYR A 356 12.88 4.25 13.36
CA TYR A 356 12.31 2.91 13.20
C TYR A 356 11.18 2.90 12.18
N THR A 357 11.09 1.82 11.42
CA THR A 357 9.98 1.60 10.50
C THR A 357 8.73 1.18 11.27
N VAL A 358 7.59 1.79 10.96
CA VAL A 358 6.29 1.30 11.41
C VAL A 358 5.84 0.24 10.40
N THR A 359 6.01 -1.02 10.75
CA THR A 359 5.68 -2.15 9.87
C THR A 359 4.17 -2.35 9.71
N TRP A 360 3.77 -3.02 8.63
CA TRP A 360 2.36 -3.24 8.30
C TRP A 360 1.80 -4.46 9.05
N GLU A 361 1.43 -4.25 10.31
CA GLU A 361 0.86 -5.29 11.16
C GLU A 361 -0.59 -5.64 10.81
N PHE A 362 -1.27 -4.79 10.04
CA PHE A 362 -2.61 -5.08 9.54
C PHE A 362 -2.66 -6.32 8.63
N THR A 363 -1.52 -6.77 8.11
CA THR A 363 -1.41 -8.02 7.35
C THR A 363 -1.76 -9.26 8.16
N TYR A 364 -1.71 -9.17 9.49
CA TYR A 364 -2.17 -10.23 10.40
C TYR A 364 -3.66 -10.21 10.70
N THR A 365 -4.43 -9.27 10.13
CA THR A 365 -5.85 -9.14 10.46
C THR A 365 -6.65 -10.35 9.94
N PRO A 366 -7.39 -11.06 10.82
CA PRO A 366 -8.22 -12.18 10.39
C PRO A 366 -9.44 -11.70 9.61
N ASN A 367 -9.80 -12.39 8.52
CA ASN A 367 -10.92 -12.02 7.64
C ASN A 367 -10.97 -10.49 7.40
N VAL A 368 -9.87 -9.96 6.92
CA VAL A 368 -9.52 -8.53 6.93
C VAL A 368 -10.62 -7.62 6.40
N GLU A 369 -11.29 -7.99 5.31
CA GLU A 369 -12.35 -7.14 4.73
C GLU A 369 -13.56 -7.01 5.68
N THR A 370 -14.00 -8.12 6.26
CA THR A 370 -15.12 -8.10 7.22
C THR A 370 -14.79 -7.30 8.47
N TRP A 371 -13.56 -7.40 8.97
CA TRP A 371 -13.11 -6.61 10.12
C TRP A 371 -13.06 -5.12 9.78
N ARG A 372 -12.50 -4.77 8.61
CA ARG A 372 -12.43 -3.38 8.12
C ARG A 372 -13.82 -2.76 7.94
N ASP A 373 -14.78 -3.51 7.42
CA ASP A 373 -16.16 -3.04 7.29
C ASP A 373 -16.77 -2.64 8.63
N GLY A 374 -16.51 -3.41 9.68
CA GLY A 374 -16.90 -3.08 11.06
C GLY A 374 -16.24 -1.79 11.57
N ILE A 375 -14.97 -1.58 11.27
CA ILE A 375 -14.23 -0.36 11.61
C ILE A 375 -14.82 0.85 10.86
N VAL A 376 -15.04 0.73 9.56
CA VAL A 376 -15.61 1.82 8.74
C VAL A 376 -17.00 2.21 9.24
N ALA A 377 -17.85 1.23 9.57
CA ALA A 377 -19.18 1.50 10.12
C ALA A 377 -19.10 2.25 11.45
N ALA A 378 -18.19 1.87 12.34
CA ALA A 378 -18.00 2.53 13.62
C ALA A 378 -17.42 3.94 13.47
N LEU A 379 -16.42 4.15 12.61
CA LEU A 379 -15.87 5.47 12.29
C LEU A 379 -16.92 6.41 11.69
N THR A 380 -17.77 5.88 10.80
CA THR A 380 -18.85 6.64 10.16
C THR A 380 -19.84 7.17 11.19
N GLN A 381 -20.30 6.32 12.11
CA GLN A 381 -21.24 6.72 13.16
C GLN A 381 -20.60 7.69 14.16
N TYR A 382 -19.36 7.42 14.56
CA TYR A 382 -18.61 8.31 15.44
C TYR A 382 -18.47 9.71 14.84
N SER A 383 -18.04 9.78 13.58
CA SER A 383 -17.83 11.06 12.87
C SER A 383 -19.13 11.83 12.65
N ALA A 384 -20.26 11.13 12.49
CA ALA A 384 -21.58 11.75 12.39
C ALA A 384 -22.19 12.17 13.74
N GLY A 385 -21.54 11.83 14.87
CA GLY A 385 -22.06 12.10 16.20
C GLY A 385 -23.22 11.18 16.62
N THR A 386 -23.42 10.06 15.92
CA THR A 386 -24.49 9.08 16.20
C THR A 386 -23.98 7.80 16.88
N GLY A 387 -22.67 7.66 17.04
CA GLY A 387 -21.99 6.56 17.71
C GLY A 387 -20.91 7.07 18.65
N SER A 388 -20.40 6.17 19.51
CA SER A 388 -19.36 6.45 20.48
C SER A 388 -18.02 5.88 20.04
N TRP A 389 -16.92 6.33 20.68
CA TRP A 389 -15.62 5.70 20.48
C TRP A 389 -15.58 4.26 21.03
N ASP A 390 -16.39 3.97 22.06
CA ASP A 390 -16.53 2.60 22.58
C ASP A 390 -17.08 1.63 21.52
N ASP A 391 -17.90 2.11 20.60
CA ASP A 391 -18.37 1.30 19.46
C ASP A 391 -17.21 0.91 18.53
N LEU A 392 -16.27 1.84 18.31
CA LEU A 392 -15.04 1.53 17.56
C LEU A 392 -14.15 0.54 18.32
N VAL A 393 -13.96 0.75 19.63
CA VAL A 393 -13.19 -0.18 20.48
C VAL A 393 -13.78 -1.60 20.38
N ASN A 394 -15.10 -1.71 20.46
CA ASN A 394 -15.78 -2.98 20.31
C ASN A 394 -15.59 -3.61 18.92
N ALA A 395 -15.74 -2.83 17.85
CA ALA A 395 -15.51 -3.30 16.49
C ALA A 395 -14.06 -3.76 16.27
N TYR A 396 -13.11 -3.08 16.88
CA TYR A 396 -11.70 -3.39 16.79
C TYR A 396 -11.34 -4.67 17.58
N VAL A 397 -11.60 -4.67 18.88
CA VAL A 397 -11.15 -5.74 19.80
C VAL A 397 -12.02 -6.99 19.67
N ASN A 398 -13.31 -6.85 19.87
CA ASN A 398 -14.23 -8.00 19.77
C ASN A 398 -14.41 -8.46 18.33
N GLY A 399 -14.41 -7.53 17.38
CA GLY A 399 -14.42 -7.84 15.96
C GLY A 399 -13.24 -8.71 15.54
N TRP A 400 -12.02 -8.39 16.00
CA TRP A 400 -10.84 -9.22 15.75
C TRP A 400 -11.03 -10.66 16.23
N ALA A 401 -11.41 -10.83 17.51
CA ALA A 401 -11.61 -12.15 18.10
C ALA A 401 -12.68 -12.98 17.37
N VAL A 402 -13.78 -12.33 16.95
CA VAL A 402 -14.84 -12.97 16.16
C VAL A 402 -14.32 -13.43 14.79
N GLN A 403 -13.56 -12.56 14.09
CA GLN A 403 -13.03 -12.90 12.78
C GLN A 403 -11.97 -14.00 12.87
N TYR A 404 -11.16 -14.01 13.92
CA TYR A 404 -10.20 -15.10 14.16
C TYR A 404 -10.87 -16.45 14.35
N GLN A 405 -12.03 -16.50 15.04
CA GLN A 405 -12.77 -17.74 15.24
C GLN A 405 -13.51 -18.22 13.98
N ASN A 406 -13.74 -17.34 13.02
CA ASN A 406 -14.50 -17.62 11.80
C ASN A 406 -13.64 -17.93 10.57
N GLN A 407 -12.32 -18.02 10.74
CA GLN A 407 -11.39 -18.38 9.66
C GLN A 407 -11.52 -19.84 9.24
#